data_673281a52fd1b3ff8698b0ea7f8319d6
#
_entry.id   673281a52fd1b3ff8698b0ea7f8319d6
#
_cell.length_a   1.000
_cell.length_b   1.000
_cell.length_c   1.000
_cell.angle_alpha   90.00
_cell.angle_beta   90.00
_cell.angle_gamma   90.00
#
_symmetry.space_group_name_H-M   'P 1'
#
loop_
_entity.id
_entity.type
_entity.pdbx_description
1 polymer ?
#
loop_
_entity_poly.entity_id
_entity_poly.type
_entity_poly.pdbx_seq_one_letter_code
_entity_poly.pdbx_strand_id
1 'polypeptide(L)'
;PGAVMLVESRSHASGWALFSDRRVSLAIARGSGKAVAQLGAVAQQHGIAASLHGTGGAWMIVAEQADAGRFHSVVVNSIDRKVCNTLNVCCVLRSKAKEFVPIFINASMEAASKRQSQLFIHADAEALALIATPASSLTCTLLDHSDLATEWEWENDPECALVIVDNVQ
;
A
#
# COMPACT_ATOMS: atom_id res chain seq x y z
N PRO A 1 11.99 -2.69 37.32
CA PRO A 1 12.02 -3.95 36.60
C PRO A 1 10.64 -4.23 35.99
N GLY A 2 10.57 -4.62 34.71
CA GLY A 2 9.30 -4.95 34.05
C GLY A 2 8.59 -3.82 33.32
N ALA A 3 9.20 -2.65 33.17
CA ALA A 3 8.62 -1.56 32.36
C ALA A 3 8.55 -1.92 30.85
N VAL A 4 9.48 -2.75 30.37
CA VAL A 4 9.48 -3.32 29.04
C VAL A 4 9.78 -4.81 29.17
N MET A 5 8.94 -5.65 28.58
CA MET A 5 9.09 -7.10 28.60
C MET A 5 8.85 -7.67 27.21
N LEU A 6 9.59 -8.72 26.85
CA LEU A 6 9.42 -9.47 25.62
C LEU A 6 8.81 -10.85 25.97
N VAL A 7 7.78 -11.22 25.23
CA VAL A 7 7.26 -12.60 25.23
C VAL A 7 8.10 -13.42 24.26
N GLU A 8 8.87 -14.36 24.77
CA GLU A 8 9.79 -15.17 23.94
C GLU A 8 9.08 -16.18 23.04
N SER A 9 7.81 -16.47 23.31
CA SER A 9 7.00 -17.41 22.51
C SER A 9 6.64 -16.81 21.16
N ARG A 10 6.89 -17.55 20.09
CA ARG A 10 6.45 -17.23 18.71
C ARG A 10 5.04 -17.74 18.38
N SER A 11 4.36 -18.37 19.34
CA SER A 11 3.01 -18.89 19.13
C SER A 11 1.98 -17.76 19.04
N HIS A 12 1.06 -17.84 18.10
CA HIS A 12 -0.10 -16.94 18.02
C HIS A 12 -0.95 -16.97 19.29
N ALA A 13 -0.96 -18.11 20.02
CA ALA A 13 -1.66 -18.24 21.29
C ALA A 13 -1.17 -17.20 22.35
N SER A 14 0.11 -16.80 22.29
CA SER A 14 0.65 -15.77 23.19
C SER A 14 0.02 -14.40 22.91
N GLY A 15 -0.19 -14.06 21.63
CA GLY A 15 -0.89 -12.85 21.23
C GLY A 15 -2.35 -12.87 21.72
N TRP A 16 -3.06 -13.98 21.53
CA TRP A 16 -4.43 -14.12 22.02
C TRP A 16 -4.51 -14.01 23.53
N ALA A 17 -3.56 -14.63 24.29
CA ALA A 17 -3.51 -14.51 25.73
C ALA A 17 -3.34 -13.06 26.19
N LEU A 18 -2.46 -12.28 25.53
CA LEU A 18 -2.30 -10.85 25.82
C LEU A 18 -3.56 -10.05 25.52
N PHE A 19 -4.22 -10.33 24.40
CA PHE A 19 -5.42 -9.60 23.97
C PHE A 19 -6.68 -10.04 24.72
N SER A 20 -6.62 -11.08 25.56
CA SER A 20 -7.70 -11.52 26.45
C SER A 20 -7.46 -11.19 27.93
N ASP A 21 -6.29 -10.70 28.31
CA ASP A 21 -5.94 -10.43 29.70
C ASP A 21 -6.44 -9.06 30.15
N ARG A 22 -7.45 -9.03 31.01
CA ARG A 22 -8.09 -7.80 31.50
C ARG A 22 -7.18 -6.86 32.30
N ARG A 23 -5.96 -7.27 32.60
CA ARG A 23 -4.93 -6.40 33.19
C ARG A 23 -4.28 -5.49 32.15
N VAL A 24 -4.45 -5.80 30.86
CA VAL A 24 -3.96 -4.96 29.77
C VAL A 24 -4.92 -3.79 29.58
N SER A 25 -4.43 -2.58 29.74
CA SER A 25 -5.22 -1.36 29.56
C SER A 25 -5.42 -0.98 28.09
N LEU A 26 -4.42 -1.28 27.24
CA LEU A 26 -4.46 -1.02 25.79
C LEU A 26 -3.67 -2.11 25.08
N ALA A 27 -4.31 -2.78 24.15
CA ALA A 27 -3.67 -3.74 23.26
C ALA A 27 -3.42 -3.10 21.88
N ILE A 28 -2.24 -3.28 21.32
CA ILE A 28 -1.87 -2.74 20.00
C ILE A 28 -1.51 -3.89 19.08
N ALA A 29 -2.23 -4.05 17.97
CA ALA A 29 -1.93 -5.03 16.93
C ALA A 29 -1.51 -4.34 15.63
N ARG A 30 -0.44 -4.86 15.03
CA ARG A 30 0.01 -4.55 13.68
C ARG A 30 0.29 -5.83 12.93
N GLY A 31 -0.12 -5.92 11.68
CA GLY A 31 0.07 -7.12 10.86
C GLY A 31 -0.94 -7.22 9.74
N SER A 32 -1.15 -8.42 9.20
CA SER A 32 -2.16 -8.63 8.16
C SER A 32 -3.57 -8.28 8.66
N GLY A 33 -4.43 -7.80 7.77
CA GLY A 33 -5.80 -7.42 8.10
C GLY A 33 -6.55 -8.53 8.85
N LYS A 34 -6.38 -9.79 8.42
CA LYS A 34 -7.00 -10.96 9.04
C LYS A 34 -6.51 -11.17 10.49
N ALA A 35 -5.20 -11.11 10.72
CA ALA A 35 -4.63 -11.30 12.06
C ALA A 35 -5.06 -10.19 13.02
N VAL A 36 -5.04 -8.95 12.54
CA VAL A 36 -5.44 -7.76 13.32
C VAL A 36 -6.94 -7.81 13.67
N ALA A 37 -7.79 -8.21 12.72
CA ALA A 37 -9.23 -8.37 12.95
C ALA A 37 -9.52 -9.45 14.02
N GLN A 38 -8.81 -10.59 13.97
CA GLN A 38 -8.96 -11.65 14.97
C GLN A 38 -8.55 -11.18 16.37
N LEU A 39 -7.41 -10.51 16.49
CA LEU A 39 -6.94 -9.97 17.78
C LEU A 39 -7.89 -8.89 18.31
N GLY A 40 -8.40 -8.03 17.43
CA GLY A 40 -9.39 -7.03 17.78
C GLY A 40 -10.68 -7.62 18.34
N ALA A 41 -11.19 -8.70 17.72
CA ALA A 41 -12.36 -9.41 18.19
C ALA A 41 -12.13 -10.01 19.59
N VAL A 42 -10.96 -10.58 19.85
CA VAL A 42 -10.59 -11.09 21.19
C VAL A 42 -10.55 -9.96 22.21
N ALA A 43 -9.90 -8.84 21.93
CA ALA A 43 -9.84 -7.69 22.82
C ALA A 43 -11.25 -7.17 23.14
N GLN A 44 -12.11 -7.02 22.13
CA GLN A 44 -13.48 -6.55 22.30
C GLN A 44 -14.30 -7.47 23.20
N GLN A 45 -14.21 -8.80 23.02
CA GLN A 45 -14.91 -9.78 23.86
C GLN A 45 -14.51 -9.68 25.34
N HIS A 46 -13.27 -9.25 25.62
CA HIS A 46 -12.75 -9.12 26.99
C HIS A 46 -12.84 -7.68 27.53
N GLY A 47 -13.39 -6.75 26.76
CA GLY A 47 -13.54 -5.34 27.16
C GLY A 47 -12.21 -4.57 27.24
N ILE A 48 -11.20 -5.00 26.45
CA ILE A 48 -9.89 -4.36 26.38
C ILE A 48 -9.89 -3.35 25.24
N ALA A 49 -9.45 -2.12 25.52
CA ALA A 49 -9.23 -1.12 24.48
C ALA A 49 -8.13 -1.60 23.52
N ALA A 50 -8.39 -1.50 22.20
CA ALA A 50 -7.44 -1.95 21.20
C ALA A 50 -7.18 -0.88 20.15
N SER A 51 -5.90 -0.72 19.78
CA SER A 51 -5.45 0.03 18.60
C SER A 51 -5.03 -0.97 17.53
N LEU A 52 -5.78 -1.01 16.45
CA LEU A 52 -5.65 -2.02 15.40
C LEU A 52 -5.12 -1.36 14.13
N HIS A 53 -4.05 -1.91 13.55
CA HIS A 53 -3.43 -1.43 12.32
C HIS A 53 -3.13 -2.61 11.42
N GLY A 54 -4.05 -2.86 10.49
CA GLY A 54 -3.94 -3.93 9.51
C GLY A 54 -3.04 -3.54 8.33
N THR A 55 -3.29 -4.19 7.22
CA THR A 55 -2.77 -3.79 5.91
C THR A 55 -3.29 -2.41 5.54
N GLY A 56 -2.61 -1.75 4.62
CA GLY A 56 -2.98 -0.44 4.13
C GLY A 56 -2.19 -0.09 2.89
N GLY A 57 -2.64 0.93 2.18
CA GLY A 57 -1.95 1.46 1.02
C GLY A 57 -2.14 2.97 0.92
N ALA A 58 -1.08 3.69 0.57
CA ALA A 58 -1.14 5.12 0.37
C ALA A 58 -1.79 5.47 -0.98
N TRP A 59 -2.49 6.58 -0.99
CA TRP A 59 -2.95 7.23 -2.22
C TRP A 59 -2.07 8.43 -2.51
N MET A 60 -1.71 8.60 -3.77
CA MET A 60 -0.97 9.76 -4.27
C MET A 60 -1.82 10.49 -5.29
N ILE A 61 -1.89 11.80 -5.17
CA ILE A 61 -2.65 12.65 -6.09
C ILE A 61 -1.69 13.61 -6.79
N VAL A 62 -1.65 13.55 -8.11
CA VAL A 62 -0.89 14.48 -8.96
C VAL A 62 -1.79 15.63 -9.34
N ALA A 63 -1.63 16.75 -8.64
CA ALA A 63 -2.39 17.99 -8.85
C ALA A 63 -1.75 18.89 -9.93
N GLU A 64 -2.43 19.99 -10.31
CA GLU A 64 -1.99 20.92 -11.38
C GLU A 64 -0.57 21.47 -11.20
N GLN A 65 -0.16 21.69 -9.96
CA GLN A 65 1.14 22.29 -9.63
C GLN A 65 2.20 21.26 -9.25
N ALA A 66 1.99 19.98 -9.59
CA ALA A 66 2.94 18.92 -9.28
C ALA A 66 4.26 19.14 -10.03
N ASP A 67 5.37 18.98 -9.32
CA ASP A 67 6.71 19.02 -9.90
C ASP A 67 7.14 17.62 -10.35
N ALA A 68 7.55 17.50 -11.60
CA ALA A 68 7.88 16.22 -12.22
C ALA A 68 9.07 15.51 -11.56
N GLY A 69 10.11 16.24 -11.17
CA GLY A 69 11.30 15.66 -10.54
C GLY A 69 11.01 15.15 -9.13
N ARG A 70 10.24 15.93 -8.35
CA ARG A 70 9.78 15.51 -7.03
C ARG A 70 8.86 14.30 -7.13
N PHE A 71 7.91 14.32 -8.07
CA PHE A 71 7.00 13.20 -8.28
C PHE A 71 7.76 11.92 -8.60
N HIS A 72 8.70 11.95 -9.55
CA HIS A 72 9.55 10.80 -9.86
C HIS A 72 10.24 10.25 -8.60
N SER A 73 10.92 11.13 -7.85
CA SER A 73 11.62 10.73 -6.63
C SER A 73 10.70 10.12 -5.58
N VAL A 74 9.51 10.70 -5.40
CA VAL A 74 8.51 10.19 -4.44
C VAL A 74 8.02 8.81 -4.86
N VAL A 75 7.68 8.60 -6.14
CA VAL A 75 7.24 7.29 -6.64
C VAL A 75 8.31 6.22 -6.42
N VAL A 76 9.56 6.47 -6.83
CA VAL A 76 10.69 5.53 -6.64
C VAL A 76 10.81 5.08 -5.18
N ASN A 77 10.63 6.00 -4.23
CA ASN A 77 10.79 5.71 -2.80
C ASN A 77 9.49 5.24 -2.11
N SER A 78 8.35 5.32 -2.81
CA SER A 78 7.06 4.89 -2.25
C SER A 78 6.72 3.44 -2.55
N ILE A 79 7.45 2.79 -3.46
CA ILE A 79 7.26 1.38 -3.83
C ILE A 79 8.55 0.57 -3.69
N ASP A 80 9.45 1.02 -2.82
CA ASP A 80 10.71 0.32 -2.53
C ASP A 80 10.52 -0.99 -1.76
N ARG A 81 9.43 -1.10 -1.01
CA ARG A 81 9.02 -2.28 -0.23
C ARG A 81 7.54 -2.19 0.14
N LYS A 82 6.88 -3.32 0.38
CA LYS A 82 5.49 -3.33 0.85
C LYS A 82 5.41 -3.14 2.36
N VAL A 83 4.80 -2.04 2.76
CA VAL A 83 4.41 -1.70 4.13
C VAL A 83 3.07 -0.94 4.09
N CYS A 84 2.47 -0.65 5.23
CA CYS A 84 1.13 -0.05 5.30
C CYS A 84 0.98 1.35 4.65
N ASN A 85 2.06 2.04 4.34
CA ASN A 85 2.07 3.33 3.65
C ASN A 85 2.72 3.27 2.26
N THR A 86 2.93 2.08 1.72
CA THR A 86 3.38 1.90 0.34
C THR A 86 2.33 2.41 -0.63
N LEU A 87 2.74 3.01 -1.71
CA LEU A 87 1.85 3.50 -2.76
C LEU A 87 0.98 2.37 -3.29
N ASN A 88 -0.33 2.53 -3.16
CA ASN A 88 -1.34 1.58 -3.62
C ASN A 88 -2.10 2.13 -4.84
N VAL A 89 -2.46 3.41 -4.81
CA VAL A 89 -3.18 4.07 -5.91
C VAL A 89 -2.53 5.42 -6.22
N CYS A 90 -2.21 5.65 -7.48
CA CYS A 90 -1.80 6.94 -7.99
C CYS A 90 -2.92 7.54 -8.86
N CYS A 91 -3.45 8.68 -8.44
CA CYS A 91 -4.44 9.46 -9.19
C CYS A 91 -3.74 10.62 -9.91
N VAL A 92 -3.88 10.70 -11.22
CA VAL A 92 -3.29 11.77 -12.04
C VAL A 92 -4.42 12.61 -12.64
N LEU A 93 -4.36 13.94 -12.44
CA LEU A 93 -5.31 14.83 -13.11
C LEU A 93 -5.22 14.68 -14.63
N ARG A 94 -6.37 14.66 -15.31
CA ARG A 94 -6.45 14.50 -16.76
C ARG A 94 -5.61 15.54 -17.52
N SER A 95 -5.57 16.78 -17.06
CA SER A 95 -4.73 17.85 -17.61
C SER A 95 -3.24 17.54 -17.56
N LYS A 96 -2.81 16.69 -16.61
CA LYS A 96 -1.42 16.29 -16.37
C LYS A 96 -1.08 14.88 -16.86
N ALA A 97 -2.06 14.11 -17.31
CA ALA A 97 -1.89 12.69 -17.62
C ALA A 97 -0.80 12.42 -18.67
N LYS A 98 -0.76 13.19 -19.77
CA LYS A 98 0.26 13.01 -20.82
C LYS A 98 1.69 13.21 -20.34
N GLU A 99 1.90 14.07 -19.35
CA GLU A 99 3.20 14.34 -18.74
C GLU A 99 3.54 13.32 -17.65
N PHE A 100 2.61 13.07 -16.72
CA PHE A 100 2.92 12.35 -15.49
C PHE A 100 2.75 10.84 -15.57
N VAL A 101 1.92 10.30 -16.48
CA VAL A 101 1.80 8.84 -16.67
C VAL A 101 3.14 8.23 -17.12
N PRO A 102 3.84 8.75 -18.13
CA PRO A 102 5.16 8.23 -18.46
C PRO A 102 6.19 8.35 -17.33
N ILE A 103 6.15 9.44 -16.55
CA ILE A 103 7.04 9.64 -15.41
C ILE A 103 6.75 8.60 -14.32
N PHE A 104 5.47 8.32 -14.03
CA PHE A 104 5.06 7.29 -13.10
C PHE A 104 5.61 5.92 -13.48
N ILE A 105 5.41 5.52 -14.74
CA ILE A 105 5.89 4.23 -15.24
C ILE A 105 7.43 4.14 -15.15
N ASN A 106 8.15 5.17 -15.58
CA ASN A 106 9.60 5.18 -15.52
C ASN A 106 10.12 5.08 -14.07
N ALA A 107 9.54 5.84 -13.15
CA ALA A 107 9.90 5.81 -11.73
C ALA A 107 9.60 4.45 -11.09
N SER A 108 8.44 3.86 -11.41
CA SER A 108 8.03 2.55 -10.91
C SER A 108 8.93 1.43 -11.45
N MET A 109 9.33 1.51 -12.71
CA MET A 109 10.29 0.59 -13.32
C MET A 109 11.68 0.72 -12.70
N GLU A 110 12.11 1.95 -12.38
CA GLU A 110 13.38 2.18 -11.67
C GLU A 110 13.36 1.50 -10.29
N ALA A 111 12.26 1.66 -9.53
CA ALA A 111 12.11 1.01 -8.24
C ALA A 111 12.13 -0.51 -8.33
N ALA A 112 11.38 -1.09 -9.29
CA ALA A 112 11.38 -2.53 -9.55
C ALA A 112 12.76 -3.06 -9.98
N SER A 113 13.46 -2.31 -10.86
CA SER A 113 14.80 -2.67 -11.31
C SER A 113 15.82 -2.73 -10.17
N LYS A 114 15.77 -1.78 -9.21
CA LYS A 114 16.63 -1.79 -8.01
C LYS A 114 16.42 -3.05 -7.16
N ARG A 115 15.26 -3.67 -7.26
CA ARG A 115 14.89 -4.91 -6.58
C ARG A 115 15.12 -6.17 -7.43
N GLN A 116 15.44 -6.01 -8.72
CA GLN A 116 15.51 -7.10 -9.70
C GLN A 116 14.18 -7.84 -9.83
N SER A 117 13.07 -7.13 -9.82
CA SER A 117 11.69 -7.63 -9.78
C SER A 117 10.87 -7.20 -11.00
N GLN A 118 9.72 -7.84 -11.18
CA GLN A 118 8.68 -7.44 -12.13
C GLN A 118 7.89 -6.27 -11.55
N LEU A 119 7.21 -5.52 -12.40
CA LEU A 119 6.29 -4.45 -12.02
C LEU A 119 4.88 -4.77 -12.55
N PHE A 120 3.88 -4.67 -11.69
CA PHE A 120 2.48 -4.84 -12.03
C PHE A 120 1.72 -3.53 -11.84
N ILE A 121 1.08 -3.04 -12.91
CA ILE A 121 0.29 -1.81 -12.88
C ILE A 121 -1.14 -2.12 -13.32
N HIS A 122 -2.09 -1.81 -12.44
CA HIS A 122 -3.51 -1.85 -12.74
C HIS A 122 -3.94 -0.43 -13.13
N ALA A 123 -4.28 -0.21 -14.39
CA ALA A 123 -4.55 1.14 -14.87
C ALA A 123 -5.92 1.23 -15.56
N ASP A 124 -6.58 2.38 -15.44
CA ASP A 124 -7.78 2.64 -16.23
C ASP A 124 -7.45 2.71 -17.73
N ALA A 125 -8.47 2.67 -18.57
CA ALA A 125 -8.32 2.61 -20.02
C ALA A 125 -7.56 3.82 -20.60
N GLU A 126 -7.71 5.00 -19.99
CA GLU A 126 -7.03 6.21 -20.44
C GLU A 126 -5.55 6.19 -20.07
N ALA A 127 -5.22 5.79 -18.85
CA ALA A 127 -3.84 5.64 -18.42
C ALA A 127 -3.13 4.56 -19.24
N LEU A 128 -3.78 3.41 -19.50
CA LEU A 128 -3.24 2.36 -20.35
C LEU A 128 -2.90 2.87 -21.77
N ALA A 129 -3.75 3.72 -22.35
CA ALA A 129 -3.49 4.32 -23.66
C ALA A 129 -2.28 5.25 -23.72
N LEU A 130 -1.84 5.77 -22.57
CA LEU A 130 -0.66 6.64 -22.43
C LEU A 130 0.62 5.86 -22.07
N ILE A 131 0.50 4.59 -21.68
CA ILE A 131 1.64 3.73 -21.38
C ILE A 131 2.21 3.23 -22.74
N ALA A 132 3.44 3.62 -23.04
CA ALA A 132 4.15 3.08 -24.18
C ALA A 132 4.30 1.54 -24.07
N THR A 133 4.57 0.86 -25.17
CA THR A 133 4.70 -0.60 -25.21
C THR A 133 5.50 -1.12 -24.01
N PRO A 134 4.93 -2.03 -23.23
CA PRO A 134 5.55 -2.47 -21.98
C PRO A 134 6.93 -3.09 -22.25
N ALA A 135 7.91 -2.74 -21.42
CA ALA A 135 9.14 -3.50 -21.32
C ALA A 135 8.82 -4.92 -20.79
N SER A 136 9.70 -5.89 -21.04
CA SER A 136 9.50 -7.28 -20.59
C SER A 136 9.32 -7.44 -19.07
N SER A 137 9.72 -6.41 -18.30
CA SER A 137 9.60 -6.35 -16.83
C SER A 137 8.34 -5.63 -16.35
N LEU A 138 7.47 -5.16 -17.24
CA LEU A 138 6.23 -4.46 -16.89
C LEU A 138 5.01 -5.25 -17.39
N THR A 139 4.09 -5.53 -16.48
CA THR A 139 2.77 -6.08 -16.78
C THR A 139 1.72 -5.02 -16.45
N CYS A 140 0.90 -4.66 -17.45
CA CYS A 140 -0.22 -3.74 -17.27
C CYS A 140 -1.54 -4.49 -17.45
N THR A 141 -2.50 -4.25 -16.57
CA THR A 141 -3.85 -4.80 -16.65
C THR A 141 -4.88 -3.69 -16.56
N LEU A 142 -6.04 -3.91 -17.20
CA LEU A 142 -7.15 -2.98 -17.09
C LEU A 142 -7.71 -3.04 -15.65
N LEU A 143 -7.80 -1.89 -15.02
CA LEU A 143 -8.40 -1.72 -13.70
C LEU A 143 -9.91 -1.56 -13.83
N ASP A 144 -10.68 -2.37 -13.12
CA ASP A 144 -12.10 -2.10 -12.87
C ASP A 144 -12.23 -1.08 -11.71
N HIS A 145 -13.24 -0.20 -11.78
CA HIS A 145 -13.50 0.76 -10.72
C HIS A 145 -13.80 0.13 -9.36
N SER A 146 -14.32 -1.09 -9.35
CA SER A 146 -14.52 -1.87 -8.12
C SER A 146 -13.21 -2.26 -7.44
N ASP A 147 -12.10 -2.31 -8.17
CA ASP A 147 -10.80 -2.71 -7.66
C ASP A 147 -10.01 -1.56 -7.03
N LEU A 148 -10.49 -0.31 -7.13
CA LEU A 148 -9.83 0.84 -6.48
C LEU A 148 -9.72 0.71 -4.96
N ALA A 149 -10.61 -0.07 -4.34
CA ALA A 149 -10.57 -0.36 -2.91
C ALA A 149 -9.63 -1.54 -2.57
N THR A 150 -9.06 -2.19 -3.56
CA THR A 150 -8.13 -3.31 -3.35
C THR A 150 -6.82 -2.81 -2.78
N GLU A 151 -6.37 -3.42 -1.70
CA GLU A 151 -5.01 -3.27 -1.19
C GLU A 151 -4.14 -4.33 -1.87
N TRP A 152 -3.27 -3.88 -2.77
CA TRP A 152 -2.35 -4.75 -3.48
C TRP A 152 -1.25 -5.22 -2.51
N GLU A 153 -1.27 -6.52 -2.19
CA GLU A 153 -0.31 -7.14 -1.31
C GLU A 153 0.75 -7.87 -2.12
N TRP A 154 2.00 -7.49 -1.94
CA TRP A 154 3.12 -8.07 -2.67
C TRP A 154 4.37 -8.20 -1.77
N GLU A 155 5.24 -9.16 -2.08
CA GLU A 155 6.51 -9.39 -1.37
C GLU A 155 7.72 -8.90 -2.16
N ASN A 156 7.83 -9.31 -3.42
CA ASN A 156 8.98 -9.01 -4.28
C ASN A 156 8.63 -8.04 -5.39
N ASP A 157 7.53 -8.28 -6.08
CA ASP A 157 7.16 -7.61 -7.31
C ASP A 157 6.19 -6.47 -7.00
N PRO A 158 6.59 -5.21 -7.15
CA PRO A 158 5.72 -4.07 -6.88
C PRO A 158 4.43 -4.12 -7.69
N GLU A 159 3.32 -3.84 -7.01
CA GLU A 159 1.99 -3.85 -7.58
C GLU A 159 1.20 -2.66 -7.06
N CYS A 160 0.61 -1.86 -7.96
CA CYS A 160 -0.19 -0.69 -7.61
C CYS A 160 -1.15 -0.30 -8.75
N ALA A 161 -2.08 0.61 -8.43
CA ALA A 161 -3.04 1.14 -9.39
C ALA A 161 -2.65 2.54 -9.88
N LEU A 162 -3.00 2.86 -11.14
CA LEU A 162 -2.85 4.16 -11.77
C LEU A 162 -4.17 4.56 -12.43
N VAL A 163 -4.72 5.70 -12.04
CA VAL A 163 -5.99 6.19 -12.59
C VAL A 163 -5.91 7.66 -12.99
N ILE A 164 -6.65 8.02 -14.05
CA ILE A 164 -6.84 9.40 -14.46
C ILE A 164 -8.15 9.93 -13.89
N VAL A 165 -8.09 11.10 -13.25
CA VAL A 165 -9.22 11.72 -12.59
C VAL A 165 -9.46 13.14 -13.13
N ASP A 166 -10.73 13.58 -13.16
CA ASP A 166 -11.08 14.90 -13.67
C ASP A 166 -10.77 16.00 -12.68
N ASN A 167 -10.94 15.73 -11.41
CA ASN A 167 -10.68 16.66 -10.32
C ASN A 167 -10.27 15.92 -9.04
N VAL A 168 -9.87 16.67 -8.03
CA VAL A 168 -9.43 16.16 -6.71
C VAL A 168 -10.36 16.63 -5.58
N GLN A 169 -11.61 16.89 -5.89
CA GLN A 169 -12.63 17.27 -4.92
C GLN A 169 -13.44 16.06 -4.46
#